data_cfe36fcdb11967cf203cc06d718b6ebf
#
_entry.id   cfe36fcdb11967cf203cc06d718b6ebf
#
_cell.length_a   1.000
_cell.length_b   1.000
_cell.length_c   1.000
_cell.angle_alpha   90.00
_cell.angle_beta   90.00
_cell.angle_gamma   90.00
#
_symmetry.space_group_name_H-M   'P 1'
#
loop_
_entity.id
_entity.type
_entity.pdbx_description
1 polymer ?
#
loop_
_entity_poly.entity_id
_entity_poly.type
_entity_poly.pdbx_seq_one_letter_code
_entity_poly.pdbx_strand_id
1 'polypeptide(L)'
;MNRSRTPVLACSVVGAAVVALDGTVLTVAQPALQRDLHADVGQVQWTGTGYLVAVASLLVLAGRLGDRHGHRRTFAVGALGFALASAGVALAPAIGAVIALRVLQGVCGALLQPATLGMLRTAFPPDRLATPIAVRTAVIGLAAAAGPLVGGALVSAYGWRSVFLLSVPPTLAIGLLALATREPVAEARDRKAYDRAAHELPAPGLTALDPAGALLLAVALGLLVHGLVETARPGGIGSGALACAGAVVAAIALARHERRAARPLLPPELLRSVPVVAGVAALLAASAALFGSLFVATYFLQDVQRLDPLACALRVLPLALLMVLGAPLCPPLQRRFGPRRTATAGAALLTLGVLLLSRLDATAGALPVGGCAALLGAGFVTLMVTATSVVVHRAPEAHAGVAGGLQQTAMNVGPALGVATATLLLALVPDGGFVPARGAALPALAAIAALALPAALALPRTARRGTRPDPAAPRSGRRSCVRS
;
A
#
# COMPACT_ATOMS: atom_id res chain seq x y z
N MET A 1 9.81 20.84 22.80
CA MET A 1 8.90 19.78 22.30
C MET A 1 8.07 19.28 23.48
N ASN A 2 6.73 19.31 23.39
CA ASN A 2 5.86 18.87 24.50
C ASN A 2 6.08 17.36 24.73
N ARG A 3 6.30 16.93 25.98
CA ARG A 3 6.61 15.51 26.34
C ARG A 3 5.62 14.46 25.79
N SER A 4 4.41 14.86 25.43
CA SER A 4 3.39 13.95 24.86
C SER A 4 3.47 13.74 23.33
N ARG A 5 4.14 14.62 22.57
CA ARG A 5 4.18 14.58 21.10
C ARG A 5 5.25 13.63 20.55
N THR A 6 6.36 13.49 21.26
CA THR A 6 7.48 12.62 20.85
C THR A 6 7.07 11.14 20.78
N PRO A 7 6.41 10.54 21.80
CA PRO A 7 6.00 9.14 21.72
C PRO A 7 4.94 8.88 20.61
N VAL A 8 4.03 9.82 20.36
CA VAL A 8 3.05 9.71 19.28
C VAL A 8 3.74 9.70 17.91
N LEU A 9 4.71 10.60 17.71
CA LEU A 9 5.51 10.63 16.48
C LEU A 9 6.31 9.33 16.32
N ALA A 10 6.96 8.85 17.38
CA ALA A 10 7.72 7.60 17.37
C ALA A 10 6.81 6.41 17.01
N CYS A 11 5.66 6.26 17.65
CA CYS A 11 4.69 5.21 17.32
C CYS A 11 4.25 5.27 15.86
N SER A 12 3.92 6.47 15.35
CA SER A 12 3.47 6.65 13.98
C SER A 12 4.56 6.33 12.95
N VAL A 13 5.78 6.79 13.19
CA VAL A 13 6.93 6.61 12.30
C VAL A 13 7.38 5.14 12.27
N VAL A 14 7.58 4.54 13.46
CA VAL A 14 8.02 3.13 13.56
C VAL A 14 6.94 2.18 13.06
N GLY A 15 5.66 2.42 13.40
CA GLY A 15 4.56 1.58 12.91
C GLY A 15 4.45 1.60 11.38
N ALA A 16 4.59 2.78 10.76
CA ALA A 16 4.59 2.90 9.31
C ALA A 16 5.83 2.26 8.66
N ALA A 17 7.00 2.40 9.29
CA ALA A 17 8.25 1.79 8.82
C ALA A 17 8.16 0.26 8.82
N VAL A 18 7.66 -0.33 9.91
CA VAL A 18 7.54 -1.80 10.01
C VAL A 18 6.62 -2.37 8.94
N VAL A 19 5.45 -1.74 8.72
CA VAL A 19 4.52 -2.19 7.68
C VAL A 19 5.14 -2.09 6.28
N ALA A 20 5.88 -1.00 6.00
CA ALA A 20 6.55 -0.81 4.72
C ALA A 20 7.70 -1.81 4.53
N LEU A 21 8.49 -2.06 5.57
CA LEU A 21 9.58 -3.02 5.57
C LEU A 21 9.08 -4.45 5.36
N ASP A 22 8.05 -4.87 6.09
CA ASP A 22 7.46 -6.21 6.03
C ASP A 22 7.00 -6.56 4.60
N GLY A 23 6.38 -5.59 3.90
CA GLY A 23 5.92 -5.79 2.53
C GLY A 23 7.05 -6.02 1.52
N THR A 24 8.23 -5.44 1.74
CA THR A 24 9.36 -5.51 0.80
C THR A 24 10.38 -6.60 1.16
N VAL A 25 10.62 -6.85 2.44
CA VAL A 25 11.49 -7.94 2.91
C VAL A 25 10.99 -9.31 2.45
N LEU A 26 9.67 -9.53 2.47
CA LEU A 26 9.07 -10.79 2.07
C LEU A 26 9.40 -11.18 0.62
N THR A 27 9.48 -10.22 -0.31
CA THR A 27 9.76 -10.53 -1.73
C THR A 27 11.08 -11.27 -1.91
N VAL A 28 12.10 -10.93 -1.10
CA VAL A 28 13.42 -11.57 -1.13
C VAL A 28 13.42 -12.91 -0.40
N ALA A 29 12.55 -13.07 0.61
CA ALA A 29 12.42 -14.29 1.41
C ALA A 29 11.61 -15.40 0.73
N GLN A 30 10.74 -15.05 -0.25
CA GLN A 30 9.82 -16.00 -0.90
C GLN A 30 10.49 -17.25 -1.47
N PRO A 31 11.60 -17.19 -2.24
CA PRO A 31 12.23 -18.40 -2.77
C PRO A 31 12.83 -19.30 -1.68
N ALA A 32 13.37 -18.73 -0.61
CA ALA A 32 13.88 -19.48 0.53
C ALA A 32 12.76 -20.18 1.31
N LEU A 33 11.65 -19.48 1.53
CA LEU A 33 10.44 -20.00 2.16
C LEU A 33 9.83 -21.15 1.32
N GLN A 34 9.79 -20.99 0.00
CA GLN A 34 9.32 -22.01 -0.93
C GLN A 34 10.10 -23.33 -0.79
N ARG A 35 11.43 -23.23 -0.77
CA ARG A 35 12.30 -24.40 -0.66
C ARG A 35 12.19 -25.09 0.71
N ASP A 36 12.17 -24.31 1.78
CA ASP A 36 12.13 -24.83 3.16
C ASP A 36 10.81 -25.52 3.50
N LEU A 37 9.70 -24.98 3.03
CA LEU A 37 8.35 -25.53 3.29
C LEU A 37 7.82 -26.44 2.15
N HIS A 38 8.62 -26.74 1.13
CA HIS A 38 8.25 -27.53 -0.04
C HIS A 38 6.94 -27.06 -0.69
N ALA A 39 6.76 -25.72 -0.75
CA ALA A 39 5.54 -25.10 -1.23
C ALA A 39 5.54 -24.86 -2.74
N ASP A 40 4.37 -24.88 -3.37
CA ASP A 40 4.25 -24.42 -4.75
C ASP A 40 4.27 -22.88 -4.85
N VAL A 41 4.56 -22.37 -6.06
CA VAL A 41 4.66 -20.92 -6.33
C VAL A 41 3.34 -20.19 -5.97
N GLY A 42 2.19 -20.82 -6.22
CA GLY A 42 0.90 -20.24 -5.89
C GLY A 42 0.69 -20.12 -4.38
N GLN A 43 1.10 -21.12 -3.60
CA GLN A 43 1.04 -21.05 -2.13
C GLN A 43 1.96 -19.97 -1.59
N VAL A 44 3.18 -19.85 -2.11
CA VAL A 44 4.12 -18.79 -1.71
C VAL A 44 3.58 -17.40 -2.04
N GLN A 45 2.97 -17.24 -3.22
CA GLN A 45 2.31 -16.00 -3.60
C GLN A 45 1.24 -15.58 -2.57
N TRP A 46 0.45 -16.54 -2.04
CA TRP A 46 -0.57 -16.25 -1.04
C TRP A 46 -0.01 -15.70 0.27
N THR A 47 1.26 -15.95 0.60
CA THR A 47 1.90 -15.37 1.79
C THR A 47 1.98 -13.84 1.71
N GLY A 48 2.20 -13.28 0.53
CA GLY A 48 2.17 -11.82 0.28
C GLY A 48 0.76 -11.31 -0.02
N THR A 49 0.07 -11.97 -0.95
CA THR A 49 -1.23 -11.52 -1.45
C THR A 49 -2.31 -11.61 -0.38
N GLY A 50 -2.33 -12.66 0.44
CA GLY A 50 -3.29 -12.80 1.54
C GLY A 50 -3.21 -11.64 2.54
N TYR A 51 -1.99 -11.22 2.87
CA TYR A 51 -1.75 -10.02 3.68
C TYR A 51 -2.31 -8.76 3.01
N LEU A 52 -1.97 -8.53 1.72
CA LEU A 52 -2.38 -7.33 0.99
C LEU A 52 -3.89 -7.25 0.80
N VAL A 53 -4.56 -8.37 0.51
CA VAL A 53 -6.02 -8.46 0.39
C VAL A 53 -6.68 -8.13 1.73
N ALA A 54 -6.19 -8.71 2.84
CA ALA A 54 -6.70 -8.42 4.17
C ALA A 54 -6.55 -6.93 4.53
N VAL A 55 -5.37 -6.35 4.29
CA VAL A 55 -5.13 -4.92 4.50
C VAL A 55 -6.09 -4.07 3.65
N ALA A 56 -6.13 -4.30 2.34
CA ALA A 56 -6.92 -3.48 1.41
C ALA A 56 -8.41 -3.48 1.75
N SER A 57 -8.94 -4.64 2.13
CA SER A 57 -10.36 -4.82 2.43
C SER A 57 -10.80 -4.14 3.74
N LEU A 58 -9.90 -4.08 4.71
CA LEU A 58 -10.23 -3.63 6.07
C LEU A 58 -9.75 -2.20 6.37
N LEU A 59 -9.00 -1.56 5.46
CA LEU A 59 -8.36 -0.27 5.71
C LEU A 59 -9.37 0.83 6.07
N VAL A 60 -10.48 0.93 5.31
CA VAL A 60 -11.54 1.91 5.55
C VAL A 60 -12.28 1.61 6.84
N LEU A 61 -12.60 0.33 7.08
CA LEU A 61 -13.22 -0.13 8.31
C LEU A 61 -12.35 0.20 9.53
N ALA A 62 -11.06 -0.07 9.44
CA ALA A 62 -10.08 0.20 10.49
C ALA A 62 -9.92 1.71 10.78
N GLY A 63 -10.00 2.55 9.74
CA GLY A 63 -10.04 4.01 9.90
C GLY A 63 -11.24 4.45 10.74
N ARG A 64 -12.45 4.00 10.39
CA ARG A 64 -13.68 4.28 11.13
C ARG A 64 -13.63 3.71 12.57
N LEU A 65 -13.00 2.55 12.75
CA LEU A 65 -12.80 1.96 14.07
C LEU A 65 -11.90 2.85 14.95
N GLY A 66 -10.84 3.43 14.34
CA GLY A 66 -9.97 4.41 14.98
C GLY A 66 -10.71 5.69 15.39
N ASP A 67 -11.57 6.22 14.52
CA ASP A 67 -12.40 7.39 14.79
C ASP A 67 -13.37 7.13 15.96
N ARG A 68 -13.93 5.92 16.05
CA ARG A 68 -14.91 5.53 17.08
C ARG A 68 -14.26 5.17 18.42
N HIS A 69 -13.22 4.35 18.44
CA HIS A 69 -12.62 3.80 19.67
C HIS A 69 -11.33 4.49 20.09
N GLY A 70 -10.88 5.49 19.30
CA GLY A 70 -9.63 6.23 19.47
C GLY A 70 -8.47 5.58 18.71
N HIS A 71 -7.77 6.41 17.96
CA HIS A 71 -6.66 5.96 17.09
C HIS A 71 -5.55 5.26 17.87
N ARG A 72 -5.28 5.70 19.10
CA ARG A 72 -4.24 5.12 19.95
C ARG A 72 -4.52 3.67 20.36
N ARG A 73 -5.77 3.35 20.77
CA ARG A 73 -6.17 1.99 21.14
C ARG A 73 -6.17 1.08 19.92
N THR A 74 -6.73 1.55 18.82
CA THR A 74 -6.74 0.84 17.54
C THR A 74 -5.32 0.54 17.08
N PHE A 75 -4.41 1.52 17.20
CA PHE A 75 -2.99 1.34 16.92
C PHE A 75 -2.34 0.29 17.83
N ALA A 76 -2.58 0.35 19.14
CA ALA A 76 -1.99 -0.59 20.09
C ALA A 76 -2.44 -2.04 19.81
N VAL A 77 -3.74 -2.26 19.58
CA VAL A 77 -4.28 -3.57 19.20
C VAL A 77 -3.66 -4.07 17.90
N GLY A 78 -3.59 -3.19 16.88
CA GLY A 78 -2.94 -3.50 15.61
C GLY A 78 -1.46 -3.86 15.77
N ALA A 79 -0.68 -3.09 16.54
CA ALA A 79 0.74 -3.31 16.75
C ALA A 79 1.04 -4.61 17.52
N LEU A 80 0.33 -4.86 18.61
CA LEU A 80 0.49 -6.09 19.40
C LEU A 80 0.04 -7.32 18.62
N GLY A 81 -1.10 -7.25 17.92
CA GLY A 81 -1.57 -8.33 17.06
C GLY A 81 -0.60 -8.59 15.89
N PHE A 82 -0.02 -7.56 15.30
CA PHE A 82 1.00 -7.68 14.26
C PHE A 82 2.27 -8.37 14.79
N ALA A 83 2.72 -8.01 16.00
CA ALA A 83 3.86 -8.66 16.65
C ALA A 83 3.61 -10.16 16.90
N LEU A 84 2.44 -10.49 17.43
CA LEU A 84 2.05 -11.90 17.69
C LEU A 84 1.93 -12.70 16.40
N ALA A 85 1.29 -12.15 15.37
CA ALA A 85 1.19 -12.78 14.06
C ALA A 85 2.57 -12.99 13.42
N SER A 86 3.47 -11.99 13.50
CA SER A 86 4.85 -12.10 13.00
C SER A 86 5.64 -13.20 13.71
N ALA A 87 5.54 -13.29 15.05
CA ALA A 87 6.15 -14.36 15.81
C ALA A 87 5.57 -15.73 15.42
N GLY A 88 4.25 -15.81 15.24
CA GLY A 88 3.58 -17.01 14.76
C GLY A 88 4.07 -17.45 13.38
N VAL A 89 4.21 -16.55 12.43
CA VAL A 89 4.77 -16.84 11.09
C VAL A 89 6.18 -17.43 11.20
N ALA A 90 7.04 -16.83 12.02
CA ALA A 90 8.40 -17.33 12.22
C ALA A 90 8.46 -18.74 12.81
N LEU A 91 7.44 -19.14 13.58
CA LEU A 91 7.32 -20.47 14.21
C LEU A 91 6.47 -21.45 13.39
N ALA A 92 5.91 -21.02 12.28
CA ALA A 92 4.99 -21.84 11.49
C ALA A 92 5.68 -23.07 10.88
N PRO A 93 5.11 -24.28 11.05
CA PRO A 93 5.70 -25.52 10.54
C PRO A 93 5.31 -25.82 9.08
N ALA A 94 4.28 -25.18 8.54
CA ALA A 94 3.72 -25.45 7.22
C ALA A 94 3.25 -24.18 6.52
N ILE A 95 3.25 -24.21 5.17
CA ILE A 95 2.87 -23.06 4.34
C ILE A 95 1.44 -22.57 4.61
N GLY A 96 0.49 -23.47 4.88
CA GLY A 96 -0.89 -23.10 5.22
C GLY A 96 -0.99 -22.26 6.50
N ALA A 97 -0.18 -22.59 7.52
CA ALA A 97 -0.09 -21.81 8.75
C ALA A 97 0.53 -20.41 8.48
N VAL A 98 1.57 -20.36 7.65
CA VAL A 98 2.18 -19.09 7.22
C VAL A 98 1.12 -18.22 6.54
N ILE A 99 0.36 -18.74 5.57
CA ILE A 99 -0.68 -17.99 4.84
C ILE A 99 -1.75 -17.46 5.82
N ALA A 100 -2.27 -18.31 6.69
CA ALA A 100 -3.30 -17.92 7.66
C ALA A 100 -2.81 -16.81 8.60
N LEU A 101 -1.58 -16.93 9.12
CA LEU A 101 -0.97 -15.94 9.99
C LEU A 101 -0.63 -14.64 9.24
N ARG A 102 -0.28 -14.71 7.95
CA ARG A 102 -0.08 -13.54 7.08
C ARG A 102 -1.40 -12.78 6.85
N VAL A 103 -2.51 -13.49 6.66
CA VAL A 103 -3.84 -12.86 6.59
C VAL A 103 -4.16 -12.16 7.92
N LEU A 104 -3.94 -12.82 9.07
CA LEU A 104 -4.13 -12.21 10.39
C LEU A 104 -3.22 -10.98 10.58
N GLN A 105 -1.96 -11.07 10.18
CA GLN A 105 -1.02 -9.96 10.20
C GLN A 105 -1.51 -8.80 9.32
N GLY A 106 -2.14 -9.10 8.16
CA GLY A 106 -2.77 -8.11 7.29
C GLY A 106 -3.95 -7.40 7.97
N VAL A 107 -4.80 -8.13 8.70
CA VAL A 107 -5.87 -7.54 9.53
C VAL A 107 -5.29 -6.56 10.56
N CYS A 108 -4.22 -6.96 11.25
CA CYS A 108 -3.54 -6.11 12.22
C CYS A 108 -2.85 -4.91 11.55
N GLY A 109 -2.26 -5.09 10.37
CA GLY A 109 -1.68 -4.02 9.55
C GLY A 109 -2.70 -2.99 9.09
N ALA A 110 -3.91 -3.45 8.76
CA ALA A 110 -5.03 -2.56 8.42
C ALA A 110 -5.41 -1.64 9.59
N LEU A 111 -5.36 -2.13 10.83
CA LEU A 111 -5.59 -1.32 12.03
C LEU A 111 -4.47 -0.29 12.26
N LEU A 112 -3.23 -0.68 11.98
CA LEU A 112 -2.06 0.17 12.17
C LEU A 112 -2.03 1.38 11.24
N GLN A 113 -2.23 1.19 9.94
CA GLN A 113 -1.96 2.19 8.91
C GLN A 113 -2.77 3.49 9.08
N PRO A 114 -4.12 3.49 9.15
CA PRO A 114 -4.90 4.71 9.35
C PRO A 114 -4.71 5.30 10.75
N ALA A 115 -4.51 4.45 11.77
CA ALA A 115 -4.33 4.89 13.15
C ALA A 115 -3.06 5.72 13.32
N THR A 116 -1.95 5.41 12.60
CA THR A 116 -0.72 6.21 12.63
C THR A 116 -0.96 7.65 12.21
N LEU A 117 -1.73 7.86 11.13
CA LEU A 117 -2.04 9.21 10.64
C LEU A 117 -3.04 9.92 11.55
N GLY A 118 -4.05 9.20 12.05
CA GLY A 118 -5.01 9.72 13.03
C GLY A 118 -4.33 10.23 14.30
N MET A 119 -3.40 9.46 14.85
CA MET A 119 -2.60 9.88 16.02
C MET A 119 -1.78 11.14 15.77
N LEU A 120 -1.21 11.32 14.57
CA LEU A 120 -0.50 12.56 14.23
C LEU A 120 -1.43 13.77 14.17
N ARG A 121 -2.62 13.60 13.55
CA ARG A 121 -3.62 14.68 13.45
C ARG A 121 -4.13 15.15 14.80
N THR A 122 -4.29 14.23 15.77
CA THR A 122 -4.74 14.58 17.12
C THR A 122 -3.64 15.19 17.99
N ALA A 123 -2.37 14.82 17.77
CA ALA A 123 -1.24 15.29 18.58
C ALA A 123 -0.63 16.62 18.10
N PHE A 124 -0.78 16.95 16.81
CA PHE A 124 -0.16 18.13 16.20
C PHE A 124 -1.22 19.10 15.67
N PRO A 125 -1.06 20.42 15.91
CA PRO A 125 -1.95 21.42 15.34
C PRO A 125 -1.80 21.48 13.81
N PRO A 126 -2.85 21.92 13.08
CA PRO A 126 -2.86 21.89 11.60
C PRO A 126 -1.68 22.60 10.93
N ASP A 127 -1.22 23.72 11.51
CA ASP A 127 -0.06 24.51 11.03
C ASP A 127 1.27 23.77 11.16
N ARG A 128 1.39 22.78 12.06
CA ARG A 128 2.60 22.00 12.34
C ARG A 128 2.52 20.54 11.92
N LEU A 129 1.43 20.10 11.32
CA LEU A 129 1.19 18.72 10.94
C LEU A 129 2.03 18.27 9.72
N ALA A 130 2.39 19.20 8.85
CA ALA A 130 3.14 18.90 7.62
C ALA A 130 4.49 18.21 7.89
N THR A 131 5.24 18.66 8.91
CA THR A 131 6.55 18.09 9.26
C THR A 131 6.47 16.64 9.75
N PRO A 132 5.61 16.29 10.75
CA PRO A 132 5.41 14.89 11.16
C PRO A 132 4.99 13.96 10.02
N ILE A 133 4.10 14.41 9.13
CA ILE A 133 3.69 13.63 7.94
C ILE A 133 4.87 13.43 7.00
N ALA A 134 5.66 14.48 6.74
CA ALA A 134 6.84 14.38 5.88
C ALA A 134 7.88 13.39 6.44
N VAL A 135 8.17 13.46 7.75
CA VAL A 135 9.06 12.51 8.44
C VAL A 135 8.55 11.08 8.31
N ARG A 136 7.25 10.86 8.59
CA ARG A 136 6.62 9.54 8.43
C ARG A 136 6.77 9.01 6.99
N THR A 137 6.49 9.85 6.00
CA THR A 137 6.57 9.45 4.58
C THR A 137 8.00 9.15 4.15
N ALA A 138 8.97 9.94 4.60
CA ALA A 138 10.39 9.70 4.33
C ALA A 138 10.85 8.37 4.94
N VAL A 139 10.42 8.06 6.17
CA VAL A 139 10.78 6.79 6.82
C VAL A 139 10.09 5.60 6.16
N ILE A 140 8.85 5.72 5.67
CA ILE A 140 8.21 4.68 4.84
C ILE A 140 9.05 4.41 3.59
N GLY A 141 9.48 5.46 2.87
CA GLY A 141 10.32 5.32 1.69
C GLY A 141 11.65 4.65 2.02
N LEU A 142 12.31 5.07 3.10
CA LEU A 142 13.57 4.48 3.55
C LEU A 142 13.40 3.01 3.96
N ALA A 143 12.34 2.67 4.69
CA ALA A 143 12.05 1.30 5.12
C ALA A 143 11.75 0.39 3.91
N ALA A 144 10.94 0.86 2.96
CA ALA A 144 10.67 0.13 1.72
C ALA A 144 11.94 -0.08 0.88
N ALA A 145 12.83 0.92 0.86
CA ALA A 145 14.11 0.87 0.17
C ALA A 145 15.10 -0.08 0.84
N ALA A 146 15.15 -0.07 2.17
CA ALA A 146 16.03 -0.92 2.96
C ALA A 146 15.57 -2.39 3.01
N GLY A 147 14.28 -2.64 2.75
CA GLY A 147 13.66 -3.96 2.89
C GLY A 147 14.39 -5.08 2.15
N PRO A 148 14.62 -4.98 0.85
CA PRO A 148 15.34 -6.02 0.10
C PRO A 148 16.76 -6.25 0.63
N LEU A 149 17.48 -5.20 1.04
CA LEU A 149 18.84 -5.31 1.56
C LEU A 149 18.87 -5.98 2.95
N VAL A 150 18.02 -5.49 3.86
CA VAL A 150 17.88 -6.08 5.20
C VAL A 150 17.36 -7.51 5.12
N GLY A 151 16.34 -7.74 4.27
CA GLY A 151 15.78 -9.07 4.02
C GLY A 151 16.82 -10.02 3.43
N GLY A 152 17.57 -9.57 2.42
CA GLY A 152 18.62 -10.36 1.80
C GLY A 152 19.70 -10.78 2.80
N ALA A 153 20.19 -9.84 3.62
CA ALA A 153 21.18 -10.12 4.65
C ALA A 153 20.65 -11.10 5.72
N LEU A 154 19.41 -10.90 6.18
CA LEU A 154 18.80 -11.78 7.18
C LEU A 154 18.54 -13.18 6.64
N VAL A 155 18.01 -13.29 5.42
CA VAL A 155 17.72 -14.59 4.78
C VAL A 155 19.01 -15.36 4.55
N SER A 156 20.08 -14.70 4.09
CA SER A 156 21.37 -15.34 3.85
C SER A 156 22.04 -15.81 5.15
N ALA A 157 21.93 -15.05 6.25
CA ALA A 157 22.61 -15.37 7.52
C ALA A 157 21.79 -16.29 8.44
N TYR A 158 20.46 -16.11 8.49
CA TYR A 158 19.60 -16.72 9.51
C TYR A 158 18.34 -17.41 8.94
N GLY A 159 18.19 -17.44 7.60
CA GLY A 159 17.03 -18.00 6.93
C GLY A 159 15.81 -17.09 6.94
N TRP A 160 14.75 -17.50 6.19
CA TRP A 160 13.55 -16.68 5.96
C TRP A 160 12.74 -16.34 7.22
N ARG A 161 12.80 -17.17 8.27
CA ARG A 161 12.09 -16.94 9.54
C ARG A 161 12.53 -15.67 10.24
N SER A 162 13.82 -15.30 10.10
CA SER A 162 14.41 -14.12 10.73
C SER A 162 13.79 -12.81 10.29
N VAL A 163 13.29 -12.73 9.05
CA VAL A 163 12.67 -11.49 8.55
C VAL A 163 11.36 -11.14 9.28
N PHE A 164 10.63 -12.16 9.72
CA PHE A 164 9.41 -11.95 10.52
C PHE A 164 9.75 -11.62 11.98
N LEU A 165 10.77 -12.25 12.55
CA LEU A 165 11.26 -11.93 13.89
C LEU A 165 11.77 -10.49 14.02
N LEU A 166 12.33 -9.92 12.94
CA LEU A 166 12.76 -8.52 12.89
C LEU A 166 11.62 -7.55 13.24
N SER A 167 10.39 -7.84 12.82
CA SER A 167 9.23 -7.00 13.06
C SER A 167 8.70 -7.08 14.50
N VAL A 168 9.01 -8.15 15.25
CA VAL A 168 8.44 -8.40 16.59
C VAL A 168 8.87 -7.37 17.63
N PRO A 169 10.17 -7.09 17.86
CA PRO A 169 10.58 -6.15 18.89
C PRO A 169 10.05 -4.73 18.68
N PRO A 170 10.15 -4.12 17.48
CA PRO A 170 9.68 -2.76 17.29
C PRO A 170 8.16 -2.64 17.40
N THR A 171 7.38 -3.61 16.88
CA THR A 171 5.92 -3.56 16.98
C THR A 171 5.42 -3.80 18.39
N LEU A 172 6.06 -4.69 19.13
CA LEU A 172 5.77 -4.89 20.56
C LEU A 172 6.07 -3.61 21.36
N ALA A 173 7.24 -3.00 21.14
CA ALA A 173 7.65 -1.79 21.85
C ALA A 173 6.67 -0.61 21.59
N ILE A 174 6.29 -0.35 20.32
CA ILE A 174 5.36 0.74 20.01
C ILE A 174 3.94 0.43 20.45
N GLY A 175 3.50 -0.84 20.46
CA GLY A 175 2.21 -1.27 20.97
C GLY A 175 2.09 -1.00 22.47
N LEU A 176 3.10 -1.41 23.25
CA LEU A 176 3.18 -1.13 24.69
C LEU A 176 3.33 0.37 24.98
N LEU A 177 4.15 1.08 24.23
CA LEU A 177 4.31 2.55 24.36
C LEU A 177 2.98 3.25 24.09
N ALA A 178 2.23 2.82 23.08
CA ALA A 178 0.90 3.37 22.81
C ALA A 178 -0.07 3.13 23.96
N LEU A 179 -0.03 1.99 24.64
CA LEU A 179 -0.83 1.73 25.83
C LEU A 179 -0.39 2.59 27.04
N ALA A 180 0.90 2.78 27.22
CA ALA A 180 1.47 3.52 28.34
C ALA A 180 1.31 5.04 28.22
N THR A 181 1.17 5.60 27.01
CA THR A 181 0.99 7.04 26.81
C THR A 181 -0.45 7.46 27.15
N ARG A 182 -0.60 8.65 27.76
CA ARG A 182 -1.93 9.22 28.02
C ARG A 182 -2.57 9.74 26.74
N GLU A 183 -3.90 9.66 26.64
CA GLU A 183 -4.65 10.24 25.52
C GLU A 183 -4.38 11.76 25.45
N PRO A 184 -4.06 12.33 24.28
CA PRO A 184 -4.02 13.76 24.09
C PRO A 184 -5.39 14.37 24.49
N VAL A 185 -5.38 15.52 25.16
CA VAL A 185 -6.61 16.18 25.64
C VAL A 185 -7.60 16.45 24.50
N ALA A 186 -7.10 16.71 23.28
CA ALA A 186 -7.92 16.88 22.08
C ALA A 186 -8.68 15.59 21.72
N GLU A 187 -8.01 14.44 21.69
CA GLU A 187 -8.63 13.14 21.37
C GLU A 187 -9.69 12.74 22.42
N ALA A 188 -9.41 13.00 23.69
CA ALA A 188 -10.37 12.78 24.77
C ALA A 188 -11.60 13.72 24.68
N ARG A 189 -11.40 14.95 24.18
CA ARG A 189 -12.47 15.93 23.98
C ARG A 189 -13.34 15.57 22.76
N ASP A 190 -12.71 15.23 21.65
CA ASP A 190 -13.40 14.84 20.42
C ASP A 190 -14.20 13.53 20.62
N ARG A 191 -13.63 12.59 21.38
CA ARG A 191 -14.34 11.38 21.80
C ARG A 191 -15.55 11.67 22.67
N LYS A 192 -15.43 12.56 23.68
CA LYS A 192 -16.56 12.99 24.51
C LYS A 192 -17.63 13.71 23.68
N ALA A 193 -17.23 14.51 22.68
CA ALA A 193 -18.15 15.17 21.77
C ALA A 193 -18.85 14.14 20.86
N TYR A 194 -18.12 13.14 20.34
CA TYR A 194 -18.66 12.03 19.57
C TYR A 194 -19.61 11.16 20.41
N ASP A 195 -19.23 10.80 21.64
CA ASP A 195 -20.07 10.04 22.57
C ASP A 195 -21.37 10.79 22.93
N ARG A 196 -21.32 12.11 23.08
CA ARG A 196 -22.53 12.96 23.28
C ARG A 196 -23.42 12.97 22.05
N ALA A 197 -22.86 13.20 20.86
CA ALA A 197 -23.61 13.16 19.60
C ALA A 197 -24.17 11.76 19.30
N ALA A 198 -23.48 10.72 19.73
CA ALA A 198 -23.95 9.34 19.62
C ALA A 198 -25.07 9.00 20.61
N HIS A 199 -25.21 9.73 21.70
CA HIS A 199 -26.34 9.59 22.65
C HIS A 199 -27.60 10.31 22.16
N GLU A 200 -27.45 11.34 21.33
CA GLU A 200 -28.58 12.09 20.75
C GLU A 200 -29.11 11.48 19.45
N LEU A 201 -28.30 10.63 18.77
CA LEU A 201 -28.72 9.84 17.61
C LEU A 201 -28.79 8.35 18.00
N PRO A 202 -29.76 7.57 17.45
CA PRO A 202 -29.77 6.11 17.68
C PRO A 202 -28.37 5.58 17.38
N ALA A 203 -27.78 4.86 18.36
CA ALA A 203 -26.41 4.39 18.33
C ALA A 203 -26.07 3.84 16.94
N PRO A 204 -25.09 4.40 16.22
CA PRO A 204 -24.69 3.83 14.95
C PRO A 204 -24.10 2.45 15.27
N GLY A 205 -24.90 1.40 15.07
CA GLY A 205 -24.51 0.01 15.25
C GLY A 205 -23.30 -0.33 14.35
N LEU A 206 -22.85 -1.58 14.38
CA LEU A 206 -21.82 -2.11 13.47
C LEU A 206 -22.13 -1.80 11.99
N THR A 207 -23.40 -1.56 11.65
CA THR A 207 -23.88 -1.10 10.33
C THR A 207 -23.29 0.26 9.87
N ALA A 208 -22.84 1.11 10.81
CA ALA A 208 -22.16 2.37 10.46
C ALA A 208 -20.72 2.17 9.97
N LEU A 209 -20.14 1.00 10.21
CA LEU A 209 -18.79 0.63 9.80
C LEU A 209 -18.73 -0.04 8.41
N ASP A 210 -19.90 -0.38 7.85
CA ASP A 210 -20.04 -1.14 6.60
C ASP A 210 -19.15 -2.40 6.52
N PRO A 211 -19.30 -3.35 7.45
CA PRO A 211 -18.54 -4.60 7.42
C PRO A 211 -18.92 -5.46 6.21
N ALA A 212 -20.15 -5.31 5.70
CA ALA A 212 -20.62 -6.04 4.53
C ALA A 212 -19.87 -5.60 3.26
N GLY A 213 -19.69 -4.28 3.06
CA GLY A 213 -18.87 -3.75 1.97
C GLY A 213 -17.42 -4.20 2.05
N ALA A 214 -16.81 -4.15 3.25
CA ALA A 214 -15.45 -4.64 3.46
C ALA A 214 -15.31 -6.15 3.18
N LEU A 215 -16.28 -6.96 3.61
CA LEU A 215 -16.31 -8.40 3.33
C LEU A 215 -16.48 -8.69 1.83
N LEU A 216 -17.39 -7.99 1.16
CA LEU A 216 -17.59 -8.15 -0.29
C LEU A 216 -16.34 -7.78 -1.07
N LEU A 217 -15.61 -6.73 -0.65
CA LEU A 217 -14.32 -6.35 -1.23
C LEU A 217 -13.28 -7.43 -1.01
N ALA A 218 -13.18 -7.99 0.21
CA ALA A 218 -12.27 -9.08 0.53
C ALA A 218 -12.55 -10.32 -0.32
N VAL A 219 -13.83 -10.70 -0.43
CA VAL A 219 -14.26 -11.86 -1.24
C VAL A 219 -13.96 -11.62 -2.72
N ALA A 220 -14.28 -10.44 -3.26
CA ALA A 220 -14.01 -10.11 -4.66
C ALA A 220 -12.51 -10.18 -4.99
N LEU A 221 -11.66 -9.56 -4.16
CA LEU A 221 -10.21 -9.57 -4.35
C LEU A 221 -9.61 -10.98 -4.12
N GLY A 222 -10.06 -11.66 -3.06
CA GLY A 222 -9.60 -13.02 -2.75
C GLY A 222 -9.92 -14.01 -3.87
N LEU A 223 -11.16 -14.00 -4.36
CA LEU A 223 -11.58 -14.87 -5.47
C LEU A 223 -10.88 -14.51 -6.78
N LEU A 224 -10.65 -13.21 -7.07
CA LEU A 224 -9.92 -12.80 -8.27
C LEU A 224 -8.50 -13.32 -8.25
N VAL A 225 -7.78 -13.13 -7.15
CA VAL A 225 -6.40 -13.60 -7.02
C VAL A 225 -6.34 -15.12 -7.02
N HIS A 226 -7.23 -15.79 -6.27
CA HIS A 226 -7.31 -17.26 -6.28
C HIS A 226 -7.58 -17.79 -7.67
N GLY A 227 -8.53 -17.20 -8.39
CA GLY A 227 -8.87 -17.60 -9.74
C GLY A 227 -7.69 -17.47 -10.72
N LEU A 228 -6.95 -16.37 -10.66
CA LEU A 228 -5.75 -16.18 -11.50
C LEU A 228 -4.67 -17.22 -11.17
N VAL A 229 -4.44 -17.54 -9.90
CA VAL A 229 -3.45 -18.52 -9.47
C VAL A 229 -3.87 -19.93 -9.83
N GLU A 230 -5.14 -20.28 -9.60
CA GLU A 230 -5.67 -21.62 -9.90
C GLU A 230 -5.68 -21.90 -11.41
N THR A 231 -6.01 -20.90 -12.23
CA THR A 231 -5.93 -21.02 -13.69
C THR A 231 -4.51 -21.35 -14.18
N ALA A 232 -3.49 -20.98 -13.41
CA ALA A 232 -2.08 -21.27 -13.69
C ALA A 232 -1.69 -22.72 -13.39
N ARG A 233 -2.52 -23.50 -12.67
CA ARG A 233 -2.23 -24.90 -12.33
C ARG A 233 -2.66 -25.86 -13.46
N PRO A 234 -1.94 -26.95 -13.67
CA PRO A 234 -2.39 -28.01 -14.59
C PRO A 234 -3.79 -28.51 -14.20
N GLY A 235 -4.73 -28.45 -15.14
CA GLY A 235 -6.13 -28.83 -14.89
C GLY A 235 -6.98 -27.82 -14.13
N GLY A 236 -6.42 -26.69 -13.65
CA GLY A 236 -7.10 -25.69 -12.84
C GLY A 236 -7.91 -24.64 -13.64
N ILE A 237 -7.98 -24.72 -14.96
CA ILE A 237 -8.67 -23.71 -15.81
C ILE A 237 -10.16 -23.57 -15.42
N GLY A 238 -10.85 -24.70 -15.18
CA GLY A 238 -12.28 -24.69 -14.83
C GLY A 238 -12.54 -24.09 -13.46
N SER A 239 -11.80 -24.52 -12.43
CA SER A 239 -11.90 -23.98 -11.06
C SER A 239 -11.46 -22.52 -10.99
N GLY A 240 -10.40 -22.16 -11.70
CA GLY A 240 -9.93 -20.78 -11.79
C GLY A 240 -10.93 -19.85 -12.48
N ALA A 241 -11.52 -20.27 -13.59
CA ALA A 241 -12.57 -19.53 -14.29
C ALA A 241 -13.82 -19.34 -13.40
N LEU A 242 -14.22 -20.38 -12.65
CA LEU A 242 -15.33 -20.30 -11.68
C LEU A 242 -15.02 -19.30 -10.56
N ALA A 243 -13.80 -19.30 -10.02
CA ALA A 243 -13.38 -18.33 -9.00
C ALA A 243 -13.36 -16.89 -9.55
N CYS A 244 -12.87 -16.69 -10.78
CA CYS A 244 -12.92 -15.38 -11.45
C CYS A 244 -14.37 -14.91 -11.70
N ALA A 245 -15.27 -15.80 -12.09
CA ALA A 245 -16.69 -15.50 -12.22
C ALA A 245 -17.30 -15.12 -10.85
N GLY A 246 -16.96 -15.85 -9.80
CA GLY A 246 -17.32 -15.50 -8.42
C GLY A 246 -16.80 -14.13 -7.99
N ALA A 247 -15.58 -13.77 -8.38
CA ALA A 247 -15.02 -12.44 -8.13
C ALA A 247 -15.83 -11.33 -8.82
N VAL A 248 -16.24 -11.54 -10.07
CA VAL A 248 -17.12 -10.60 -10.80
C VAL A 248 -18.47 -10.46 -10.11
N VAL A 249 -19.09 -11.57 -9.69
CA VAL A 249 -20.34 -11.55 -8.94
C VAL A 249 -20.20 -10.77 -7.63
N ALA A 250 -19.13 -11.02 -6.86
CA ALA A 250 -18.85 -10.31 -5.63
C ALA A 250 -18.59 -8.80 -5.87
N ALA A 251 -17.90 -8.44 -6.95
CA ALA A 251 -17.68 -7.05 -7.34
C ALA A 251 -18.99 -6.35 -7.74
N ILE A 252 -19.88 -7.04 -8.45
CA ILE A 252 -21.22 -6.53 -8.78
C ILE A 252 -22.07 -6.38 -7.51
N ALA A 253 -22.01 -7.35 -6.59
CA ALA A 253 -22.69 -7.28 -5.31
C ALA A 253 -22.18 -6.10 -4.47
N LEU A 254 -20.85 -5.88 -4.42
CA LEU A 254 -20.23 -4.72 -3.80
C LEU A 254 -20.75 -3.41 -4.43
N ALA A 255 -20.73 -3.30 -5.76
CA ALA A 255 -21.19 -2.11 -6.45
C ALA A 255 -22.69 -1.82 -6.20
N ARG A 256 -23.53 -2.87 -6.10
CA ARG A 256 -24.95 -2.73 -5.74
C ARG A 256 -25.12 -2.34 -4.27
N HIS A 257 -24.34 -2.95 -3.38
CA HIS A 257 -24.32 -2.60 -1.96
C HIS A 257 -23.94 -1.14 -1.74
N GLU A 258 -22.84 -0.68 -2.35
CA GLU A 258 -22.35 0.70 -2.30
C GLU A 258 -23.38 1.73 -2.77
N ARG A 259 -24.17 1.40 -3.82
CA ARG A 259 -25.24 2.28 -4.31
C ARG A 259 -26.44 2.38 -3.35
N ARG A 260 -26.64 1.41 -2.46
CA ARG A 260 -27.75 1.35 -1.50
C ARG A 260 -27.33 1.69 -0.08
N ALA A 261 -26.05 1.66 0.21
CA ALA A 261 -25.51 1.93 1.53
C ALA A 261 -25.76 3.40 1.93
N ALA A 262 -26.28 3.61 3.12
CA ALA A 262 -26.47 4.95 3.67
C ALA A 262 -25.15 5.70 3.86
N ARG A 263 -24.04 4.98 4.03
CA ARG A 263 -22.68 5.50 4.15
C ARG A 263 -21.73 4.64 3.33
N PRO A 264 -21.70 4.80 2.00
CA PRO A 264 -20.87 3.97 1.13
C PRO A 264 -19.39 4.12 1.46
N LEU A 265 -18.59 3.04 1.22
CA LEU A 265 -17.13 3.08 1.34
C LEU A 265 -16.54 4.08 0.33
N LEU A 266 -17.17 4.15 -0.85
CA LEU A 266 -16.74 4.99 -1.97
C LEU A 266 -17.83 6.06 -2.28
N PRO A 267 -17.71 7.27 -1.72
CA PRO A 267 -18.66 8.34 -2.04
C PRO A 267 -18.74 8.60 -3.56
N PRO A 268 -19.95 8.69 -4.14
CA PRO A 268 -20.15 8.92 -5.58
C PRO A 268 -19.44 10.17 -6.10
N GLU A 269 -19.28 11.17 -5.25
CA GLU A 269 -18.60 12.43 -5.55
C GLU A 269 -17.10 12.23 -5.89
N LEU A 270 -16.43 11.31 -5.18
CA LEU A 270 -15.04 10.95 -5.48
C LEU A 270 -14.92 10.20 -6.80
N LEU A 271 -15.86 9.29 -7.07
CA LEU A 271 -15.88 8.50 -8.31
C LEU A 271 -16.22 9.35 -9.56
N ARG A 272 -16.91 10.48 -9.39
CA ARG A 272 -17.17 11.45 -10.47
C ARG A 272 -15.99 12.38 -10.73
N SER A 273 -15.04 12.48 -9.81
CA SER A 273 -13.84 13.31 -9.97
C SER A 273 -12.81 12.63 -10.87
N VAL A 274 -12.77 13.00 -12.15
CA VAL A 274 -11.80 12.45 -13.12
C VAL A 274 -10.36 12.48 -12.60
N PRO A 275 -9.85 13.57 -11.98
CA PRO A 275 -8.49 13.56 -11.46
C PRO A 275 -8.25 12.55 -10.33
N VAL A 276 -9.26 12.29 -9.49
CA VAL A 276 -9.16 11.32 -8.39
C VAL A 276 -9.14 9.91 -8.95
N VAL A 277 -10.09 9.59 -9.82
CA VAL A 277 -10.18 8.26 -10.46
C VAL A 277 -8.92 7.97 -11.29
N ALA A 278 -8.46 8.93 -12.09
CA ALA A 278 -7.25 8.80 -12.88
C ALA A 278 -6.00 8.61 -12.00
N GLY A 279 -5.89 9.36 -10.90
CA GLY A 279 -4.79 9.20 -9.95
C GLY A 279 -4.77 7.81 -9.30
N VAL A 280 -5.93 7.31 -8.87
CA VAL A 280 -6.09 5.98 -8.28
C VAL A 280 -5.78 4.87 -9.29
N ALA A 281 -6.29 5.00 -10.54
CA ALA A 281 -6.02 4.05 -11.61
C ALA A 281 -4.52 4.00 -11.97
N ALA A 282 -3.86 5.17 -12.03
CA ALA A 282 -2.42 5.25 -12.26
C ALA A 282 -1.62 4.57 -11.14
N LEU A 283 -2.01 4.75 -9.86
CA LEU A 283 -1.38 4.11 -8.71
C LEU A 283 -1.58 2.60 -8.74
N LEU A 284 -2.77 2.13 -9.06
CA LEU A 284 -3.09 0.71 -9.18
C LEU A 284 -2.22 0.04 -10.24
N ALA A 285 -2.19 0.61 -11.45
CA ALA A 285 -1.41 0.09 -12.57
C ALA A 285 0.10 0.09 -12.27
N ALA A 286 0.61 1.19 -11.70
CA ALA A 286 2.02 1.31 -11.35
C ALA A 286 2.44 0.31 -10.27
N SER A 287 1.62 0.14 -9.23
CA SER A 287 1.89 -0.82 -8.15
C SER A 287 1.84 -2.26 -8.66
N ALA A 288 0.85 -2.59 -9.50
CA ALA A 288 0.77 -3.92 -10.11
C ALA A 288 2.00 -4.22 -10.98
N ALA A 289 2.38 -3.29 -11.85
CA ALA A 289 3.52 -3.47 -12.74
C ALA A 289 4.83 -3.59 -11.96
N LEU A 290 5.07 -2.73 -10.96
CA LEU A 290 6.29 -2.77 -10.17
C LEU A 290 6.44 -4.08 -9.41
N PHE A 291 5.44 -4.44 -8.59
CA PHE A 291 5.54 -5.61 -7.71
C PHE A 291 5.48 -6.92 -8.49
N GLY A 292 4.69 -7.00 -9.57
CA GLY A 292 4.72 -8.14 -10.51
C GLY A 292 6.09 -8.30 -11.14
N SER A 293 6.71 -7.20 -11.60
CA SER A 293 8.06 -7.24 -12.19
C SER A 293 9.14 -7.61 -11.19
N LEU A 294 9.05 -7.11 -9.94
CA LEU A 294 9.96 -7.48 -8.86
C LEU A 294 9.84 -8.96 -8.50
N PHE A 295 8.62 -9.51 -8.48
CA PHE A 295 8.39 -10.93 -8.27
C PHE A 295 9.13 -11.76 -9.34
N VAL A 296 8.89 -11.48 -10.62
CA VAL A 296 9.58 -12.16 -11.73
C VAL A 296 11.10 -11.96 -11.67
N ALA A 297 11.56 -10.74 -11.38
CA ALA A 297 12.98 -10.43 -11.30
C ALA A 297 13.66 -11.19 -10.14
N THR A 298 13.00 -11.34 -8.99
CA THR A 298 13.56 -12.06 -7.83
C THR A 298 13.81 -13.53 -8.18
N TYR A 299 12.82 -14.21 -8.79
CA TYR A 299 12.99 -15.59 -9.23
C TYR A 299 14.05 -15.71 -10.35
N PHE A 300 14.07 -14.76 -11.30
CA PHE A 300 15.11 -14.74 -12.34
C PHE A 300 16.52 -14.64 -11.74
N LEU A 301 16.72 -13.76 -10.77
CA LEU A 301 18.04 -13.57 -10.16
C LEU A 301 18.44 -14.75 -9.26
N GLN A 302 17.51 -15.32 -8.48
CA GLN A 302 17.81 -16.39 -7.53
C GLN A 302 17.84 -17.79 -8.18
N ASP A 303 16.91 -18.11 -9.06
CA ASP A 303 16.76 -19.45 -9.61
C ASP A 303 17.52 -19.63 -10.95
N VAL A 304 17.54 -18.60 -11.83
CA VAL A 304 18.25 -18.67 -13.12
C VAL A 304 19.71 -18.28 -12.97
N GLN A 305 19.99 -17.12 -12.35
CA GLN A 305 21.37 -16.64 -12.15
C GLN A 305 22.03 -17.22 -10.89
N ARG A 306 21.29 -18.00 -10.09
CA ARG A 306 21.80 -18.66 -8.87
C ARG A 306 22.44 -17.71 -7.86
N LEU A 307 21.98 -16.46 -7.81
CA LEU A 307 22.45 -15.48 -6.84
C LEU A 307 21.87 -15.77 -5.45
N ASP A 308 22.70 -15.57 -4.44
CA ASP A 308 22.19 -15.55 -3.07
C ASP A 308 21.24 -14.35 -2.85
N PRO A 309 20.39 -14.40 -1.82
CA PRO A 309 19.42 -13.35 -1.56
C PRO A 309 20.02 -11.96 -1.35
N LEU A 310 21.21 -11.87 -0.75
CA LEU A 310 21.91 -10.60 -0.54
C LEU A 310 22.43 -10.01 -1.85
N ALA A 311 23.07 -10.83 -2.70
CA ALA A 311 23.52 -10.41 -4.02
C ALA A 311 22.36 -9.98 -4.91
N CYS A 312 21.22 -10.67 -4.83
CA CYS A 312 19.98 -10.26 -5.50
C CYS A 312 19.52 -8.87 -5.02
N ALA A 313 19.47 -8.65 -3.71
CA ALA A 313 19.08 -7.37 -3.12
C ALA A 313 20.01 -6.24 -3.54
N LEU A 314 21.34 -6.47 -3.57
CA LEU A 314 22.32 -5.49 -4.02
C LEU A 314 22.14 -5.09 -5.49
N ARG A 315 21.79 -6.06 -6.38
CA ARG A 315 21.51 -5.74 -7.79
C ARG A 315 20.25 -4.89 -7.97
N VAL A 316 19.26 -5.03 -7.09
CA VAL A 316 18.01 -4.26 -7.12
C VAL A 316 18.10 -2.97 -6.29
N LEU A 317 19.17 -2.76 -5.52
CA LEU A 317 19.38 -1.58 -4.67
C LEU A 317 19.16 -0.22 -5.37
N PRO A 318 19.55 -0.01 -6.66
CA PRO A 318 19.28 1.25 -7.36
C PRO A 318 17.80 1.65 -7.42
N LEU A 319 16.86 0.70 -7.45
CA LEU A 319 15.42 0.97 -7.34
C LEU A 319 15.11 1.71 -6.03
N ALA A 320 15.59 1.17 -4.94
CA ALA A 320 15.38 1.69 -3.60
C ALA A 320 16.02 3.08 -3.43
N LEU A 321 17.25 3.24 -3.90
CA LEU A 321 17.96 4.53 -3.87
C LEU A 321 17.20 5.61 -4.63
N LEU A 322 16.71 5.31 -5.84
CA LEU A 322 15.96 6.29 -6.64
C LEU A 322 14.56 6.55 -6.09
N MET A 323 13.94 5.61 -5.38
CA MET A 323 12.71 5.90 -4.65
C MET A 323 12.94 6.91 -3.53
N VAL A 324 14.00 6.76 -2.75
CA VAL A 324 14.33 7.67 -1.63
C VAL A 324 14.79 9.04 -2.15
N LEU A 325 15.76 9.06 -3.06
CA LEU A 325 16.36 10.30 -3.59
C LEU A 325 15.44 11.03 -4.56
N GLY A 326 14.58 10.31 -5.26
CA GLY A 326 13.62 10.86 -6.21
C GLY A 326 12.41 11.53 -5.55
N ALA A 327 11.97 11.03 -4.38
CA ALA A 327 10.79 11.56 -3.70
C ALA A 327 10.85 13.08 -3.43
N PRO A 328 11.93 13.66 -2.88
CA PRO A 328 12.03 15.11 -2.65
C PRO A 328 12.13 15.93 -3.96
N LEU A 329 12.50 15.32 -5.09
CA LEU A 329 12.56 15.98 -6.38
C LEU A 329 11.18 16.09 -7.04
N CYS A 330 10.21 15.28 -6.66
CA CYS A 330 8.88 15.28 -7.25
C CYS A 330 8.11 16.60 -7.06
N PRO A 331 8.06 17.25 -5.87
CA PRO A 331 7.37 18.53 -5.71
C PRO A 331 7.91 19.67 -6.61
N PRO A 332 9.25 19.92 -6.71
CA PRO A 332 9.76 20.92 -7.63
C PRO A 332 9.48 20.58 -9.11
N LEU A 333 9.55 19.30 -9.50
CA LEU A 333 9.19 18.87 -10.86
C LEU A 333 7.71 19.15 -11.16
N GLN A 334 6.81 18.86 -10.23
CA GLN A 334 5.37 19.15 -10.36
C GLN A 334 5.09 20.65 -10.46
N ARG A 335 5.85 21.50 -9.72
CA ARG A 335 5.71 22.96 -9.79
C ARG A 335 6.18 23.50 -11.15
N ARG A 336 7.26 22.93 -11.72
CA ARG A 336 7.87 23.37 -12.97
C ARG A 336 7.12 22.88 -14.21
N PHE A 337 6.75 21.60 -14.26
CA PHE A 337 6.20 20.94 -15.45
C PHE A 337 4.71 20.61 -15.33
N GLY A 338 4.14 20.73 -14.14
CA GLY A 338 2.76 20.35 -13.81
C GLY A 338 2.59 18.85 -13.53
N PRO A 339 1.51 18.48 -12.80
CA PRO A 339 1.27 17.10 -12.38
C PRO A 339 1.16 16.12 -13.56
N ARG A 340 0.47 16.54 -14.64
CA ARG A 340 0.25 15.71 -15.83
C ARG A 340 1.56 15.25 -16.48
N ARG A 341 2.46 16.19 -16.81
CA ARG A 341 3.74 15.86 -17.47
C ARG A 341 4.64 15.05 -16.57
N THR A 342 4.70 15.39 -15.28
CA THR A 342 5.51 14.68 -14.29
C THR A 342 5.03 13.24 -14.13
N ALA A 343 3.72 13.01 -13.99
CA ALA A 343 3.15 11.66 -13.89
C ALA A 343 3.35 10.85 -15.18
N THR A 344 3.17 11.46 -16.35
CA THR A 344 3.38 10.80 -17.65
C THR A 344 4.85 10.37 -17.81
N ALA A 345 5.80 11.23 -17.43
CA ALA A 345 7.23 10.86 -17.44
C ALA A 345 7.52 9.70 -16.48
N GLY A 346 6.94 9.72 -15.26
CA GLY A 346 7.05 8.61 -14.31
C GLY A 346 6.49 7.29 -14.87
N ALA A 347 5.31 7.32 -15.49
CA ALA A 347 4.71 6.16 -16.12
C ALA A 347 5.56 5.62 -17.29
N ALA A 348 6.10 6.50 -18.11
CA ALA A 348 6.99 6.13 -19.22
C ALA A 348 8.29 5.48 -18.73
N LEU A 349 8.93 6.05 -17.70
CA LEU A 349 10.13 5.46 -17.09
C LEU A 349 9.85 4.08 -16.49
N LEU A 350 8.73 3.91 -15.80
CA LEU A 350 8.33 2.62 -15.24
C LEU A 350 8.12 1.59 -16.34
N THR A 351 7.36 1.93 -17.38
CA THR A 351 7.11 1.06 -18.54
C THR A 351 8.41 0.66 -19.23
N LEU A 352 9.31 1.64 -19.48
CA LEU A 352 10.61 1.40 -20.08
C LEU A 352 11.46 0.45 -19.21
N GLY A 353 11.47 0.64 -17.88
CA GLY A 353 12.19 -0.21 -16.94
C GLY A 353 11.73 -1.67 -17.02
N VAL A 354 10.41 -1.92 -17.08
CA VAL A 354 9.86 -3.28 -17.25
C VAL A 354 10.21 -3.86 -18.61
N LEU A 355 10.11 -3.08 -19.69
CA LEU A 355 10.46 -3.53 -21.05
C LEU A 355 11.95 -3.89 -21.17
N LEU A 356 12.85 -3.08 -20.62
CA LEU A 356 14.28 -3.40 -20.62
C LEU A 356 14.58 -4.62 -19.76
N LEU A 357 13.90 -4.79 -18.63
CA LEU A 357 14.03 -5.98 -17.79
C LEU A 357 13.62 -7.26 -18.55
N SER A 358 12.65 -7.18 -19.47
CA SER A 358 12.24 -8.30 -20.30
C SER A 358 13.28 -8.72 -21.33
N ARG A 359 14.21 -7.83 -21.67
CA ARG A 359 15.28 -8.06 -22.67
C ARG A 359 16.58 -8.60 -22.08
N LEU A 360 16.70 -8.64 -20.73
CA LEU A 360 17.91 -9.17 -20.08
C LEU A 360 18.03 -10.67 -20.38
N ASP A 361 19.25 -11.13 -20.64
CA ASP A 361 19.58 -12.56 -20.77
C ASP A 361 20.02 -13.16 -19.43
N ALA A 362 20.24 -14.49 -19.40
CA ALA A 362 20.65 -15.21 -18.19
C ALA A 362 22.03 -14.78 -17.67
N THR A 363 22.86 -14.18 -18.53
CA THR A 363 24.24 -13.74 -18.22
C THR A 363 24.31 -12.26 -17.86
N ALA A 364 23.17 -11.56 -17.81
CA ALA A 364 23.12 -10.12 -17.52
C ALA A 364 23.83 -9.78 -16.21
N GLY A 365 24.83 -8.91 -16.28
CA GLY A 365 25.60 -8.45 -15.12
C GLY A 365 24.82 -7.53 -14.20
N ALA A 366 25.48 -7.05 -13.15
CA ALA A 366 24.87 -6.14 -12.15
C ALA A 366 24.45 -4.81 -12.75
N LEU A 367 25.21 -4.27 -13.72
CA LEU A 367 24.95 -2.94 -14.30
C LEU A 367 23.62 -2.88 -15.10
N PRO A 368 23.32 -3.78 -16.06
CA PRO A 368 22.03 -3.75 -16.76
C PRO A 368 20.85 -4.03 -15.83
N VAL A 369 20.98 -4.95 -14.87
CA VAL A 369 19.93 -5.22 -13.87
C VAL A 369 19.68 -3.98 -13.00
N GLY A 370 20.75 -3.36 -12.48
CA GLY A 370 20.70 -2.14 -11.69
C GLY A 370 20.12 -0.96 -12.47
N GLY A 371 20.41 -0.84 -13.77
CA GLY A 371 19.85 0.18 -14.64
C GLY A 371 18.33 0.03 -14.81
N CYS A 372 17.84 -1.21 -15.04
CA CYS A 372 16.40 -1.48 -15.06
C CYS A 372 15.74 -1.15 -13.72
N ALA A 373 16.36 -1.59 -12.60
CA ALA A 373 15.89 -1.32 -11.25
C ALA A 373 15.81 0.21 -10.96
N ALA A 374 16.81 0.97 -11.41
CA ALA A 374 16.82 2.42 -11.31
C ALA A 374 15.64 3.08 -12.05
N LEU A 375 15.37 2.64 -13.29
CA LEU A 375 14.22 3.14 -14.06
C LEU A 375 12.88 2.80 -13.39
N LEU A 376 12.74 1.59 -12.85
CA LEU A 376 11.56 1.17 -12.10
C LEU A 376 11.35 2.07 -10.87
N GLY A 377 12.40 2.31 -10.08
CA GLY A 377 12.34 3.13 -8.88
C GLY A 377 12.02 4.59 -9.18
N ALA A 378 12.72 5.21 -10.14
CA ALA A 378 12.49 6.59 -10.56
C ALA A 378 11.08 6.79 -11.12
N GLY A 379 10.63 5.87 -11.99
CA GLY A 379 9.30 5.91 -12.59
C GLY A 379 8.21 5.78 -11.55
N PHE A 380 8.32 4.78 -10.68
CA PHE A 380 7.32 4.49 -9.65
C PHE A 380 7.19 5.63 -8.64
N VAL A 381 8.31 6.14 -8.07
CA VAL A 381 8.25 7.22 -7.07
C VAL A 381 7.67 8.51 -7.66
N THR A 382 8.07 8.84 -8.91
CA THR A 382 7.58 10.03 -9.60
C THR A 382 6.07 9.96 -9.82
N LEU A 383 5.57 8.81 -10.29
CA LEU A 383 4.14 8.60 -10.51
C LEU A 383 3.37 8.54 -9.20
N MET A 384 3.87 7.79 -8.21
CA MET A 384 3.25 7.61 -6.89
C MET A 384 3.08 8.96 -6.17
N VAL A 385 4.15 9.75 -6.03
CA VAL A 385 4.10 11.04 -5.33
C VAL A 385 3.17 12.01 -6.06
N THR A 386 3.21 12.02 -7.39
CA THR A 386 2.39 12.94 -8.19
C THR A 386 0.91 12.56 -8.14
N ALA A 387 0.56 11.28 -8.35
CA ALA A 387 -0.81 10.82 -8.33
C ALA A 387 -1.43 10.96 -6.92
N THR A 388 -0.68 10.59 -5.86
CA THR A 388 -1.11 10.79 -4.47
C THR A 388 -1.38 12.27 -4.18
N SER A 389 -0.48 13.16 -4.58
CA SER A 389 -0.66 14.61 -4.42
C SER A 389 -1.95 15.09 -5.10
N VAL A 390 -2.23 14.64 -6.33
CA VAL A 390 -3.46 15.01 -7.05
C VAL A 390 -4.70 14.46 -6.36
N VAL A 391 -4.71 13.19 -5.95
CA VAL A 391 -5.84 12.56 -5.26
C VAL A 391 -6.18 13.32 -3.98
N VAL A 392 -5.18 13.61 -3.14
CA VAL A 392 -5.40 14.31 -1.86
C VAL A 392 -5.86 15.75 -2.04
N HIS A 393 -5.27 16.50 -3.00
CA HIS A 393 -5.60 17.92 -3.20
C HIS A 393 -6.90 18.16 -4.00
N ARG A 394 -7.38 17.17 -4.74
CA ARG A 394 -8.59 17.29 -5.56
C ARG A 394 -9.82 16.66 -4.91
N ALA A 395 -9.62 15.87 -3.87
CA ALA A 395 -10.73 15.38 -3.04
C ALA A 395 -11.37 16.54 -2.27
N PRO A 396 -12.72 16.58 -2.17
CA PRO A 396 -13.41 17.50 -1.27
C PRO A 396 -12.91 17.34 0.17
N GLU A 397 -12.83 18.43 0.93
CA GLU A 397 -12.32 18.40 2.33
C GLU A 397 -13.09 17.39 3.21
N ALA A 398 -14.42 17.30 3.01
CA ALA A 398 -15.28 16.34 3.71
C ALA A 398 -14.93 14.87 3.42
N HIS A 399 -14.24 14.57 2.31
CA HIS A 399 -13.91 13.21 1.86
C HIS A 399 -12.39 12.95 1.76
N ALA A 400 -11.57 13.83 2.34
CA ALA A 400 -10.09 13.72 2.26
C ALA A 400 -9.58 12.41 2.87
N GLY A 401 -10.18 11.93 3.97
CA GLY A 401 -9.86 10.65 4.58
C GLY A 401 -10.18 9.45 3.68
N VAL A 402 -11.35 9.48 3.03
CA VAL A 402 -11.79 8.43 2.11
C VAL A 402 -10.91 8.40 0.85
N ALA A 403 -10.52 9.56 0.32
CA ALA A 403 -9.61 9.66 -0.82
C ALA A 403 -8.22 9.07 -0.48
N GLY A 404 -7.72 9.34 0.73
CA GLY A 404 -6.50 8.71 1.24
C GLY A 404 -6.63 7.19 1.40
N GLY A 405 -7.79 6.73 1.89
CA GLY A 405 -8.11 5.30 1.98
C GLY A 405 -8.15 4.63 0.61
N LEU A 406 -8.80 5.24 -0.37
CA LEU A 406 -8.88 4.74 -1.74
C LEU A 406 -7.49 4.66 -2.40
N GLN A 407 -6.67 5.70 -2.21
CA GLN A 407 -5.27 5.71 -2.65
C GLN A 407 -4.48 4.56 -2.02
N GLN A 408 -4.62 4.36 -0.71
CA GLN A 408 -3.91 3.28 -0.02
C GLN A 408 -4.43 1.90 -0.43
N THR A 409 -5.74 1.76 -0.68
CA THR A 409 -6.33 0.52 -1.22
C THR A 409 -5.72 0.18 -2.59
N ALA A 410 -5.59 1.16 -3.50
CA ALA A 410 -4.93 0.94 -4.79
C ALA A 410 -3.48 0.49 -4.64
N MET A 411 -2.75 1.06 -3.67
CA MET A 411 -1.37 0.71 -3.34
C MET A 411 -1.20 -0.69 -2.73
N ASN A 412 -2.26 -1.27 -2.15
CA ASN A 412 -2.24 -2.63 -1.61
C ASN A 412 -2.82 -3.67 -2.60
N VAL A 413 -3.86 -3.29 -3.34
CA VAL A 413 -4.49 -4.16 -4.36
C VAL A 413 -3.58 -4.35 -5.58
N GLY A 414 -2.91 -3.27 -6.02
CA GLY A 414 -2.02 -3.31 -7.18
C GLY A 414 -0.96 -4.41 -7.09
N PRO A 415 -0.14 -4.47 -6.03
CA PRO A 415 0.84 -5.53 -5.83
C PRO A 415 0.24 -6.94 -5.91
N ALA A 416 -0.91 -7.16 -5.26
CA ALA A 416 -1.58 -8.46 -5.28
C ALA A 416 -1.97 -8.89 -6.71
N LEU A 417 -2.57 -7.97 -7.48
CA LEU A 417 -2.94 -8.23 -8.87
C LEU A 417 -1.71 -8.42 -9.76
N GLY A 418 -0.67 -7.62 -9.56
CA GLY A 418 0.56 -7.70 -10.35
C GLY A 418 1.27 -9.04 -10.18
N VAL A 419 1.41 -9.49 -8.93
CA VAL A 419 2.02 -10.80 -8.63
C VAL A 419 1.15 -11.94 -9.14
N ALA A 420 -0.18 -11.90 -8.97
CA ALA A 420 -1.09 -12.90 -9.48
C ALA A 420 -1.04 -13.01 -11.00
N THR A 421 -1.01 -11.87 -11.70
CA THR A 421 -0.86 -11.82 -13.17
C THR A 421 0.49 -12.40 -13.60
N ALA A 422 1.57 -12.05 -12.89
CA ALA A 422 2.89 -12.60 -13.16
C ALA A 422 2.91 -14.13 -13.02
N THR A 423 2.35 -14.66 -11.94
CA THR A 423 2.27 -16.10 -11.67
C THR A 423 1.48 -16.83 -12.76
N LEU A 424 0.31 -16.29 -13.14
CA LEU A 424 -0.50 -16.84 -14.21
C LEU A 424 0.28 -16.92 -15.53
N LEU A 425 0.94 -15.83 -15.94
CA LEU A 425 1.67 -15.77 -17.20
C LEU A 425 2.92 -16.65 -17.20
N LEU A 426 3.59 -16.81 -16.07
CA LEU A 426 4.70 -17.75 -15.93
C LEU A 426 4.24 -19.21 -16.10
N ALA A 427 3.04 -19.54 -15.66
CA ALA A 427 2.49 -20.89 -15.75
C ALA A 427 1.89 -21.23 -17.13
N LEU A 428 1.50 -20.24 -17.93
CA LEU A 428 0.94 -20.45 -19.28
C LEU A 428 2.00 -20.84 -20.33
N VAL A 429 3.29 -20.88 -19.99
CA VAL A 429 4.39 -21.29 -20.88
C VAL A 429 5.14 -22.46 -20.24
N PRO A 430 4.54 -23.69 -20.20
CA PRO A 430 5.09 -24.81 -19.43
C PRO A 430 6.33 -25.46 -20.10
N ASP A 431 6.40 -25.46 -21.42
CA ASP A 431 7.39 -26.29 -22.19
C ASP A 431 8.74 -25.61 -22.43
N GLY A 432 8.89 -24.34 -22.04
CA GLY A 432 10.08 -23.51 -22.32
C GLY A 432 10.99 -23.21 -21.12
N GLY A 433 10.60 -23.58 -19.90
CA GLY A 433 11.29 -23.17 -18.68
C GLY A 433 11.04 -21.70 -18.31
N PHE A 434 11.71 -21.24 -17.26
CA PHE A 434 11.47 -19.89 -16.68
C PHE A 434 11.83 -18.75 -17.65
N VAL A 435 12.86 -18.88 -18.47
CA VAL A 435 13.35 -17.78 -19.34
C VAL A 435 12.35 -17.41 -20.43
N PRO A 436 11.77 -18.35 -21.22
CA PRO A 436 10.67 -18.05 -22.14
C PRO A 436 9.41 -17.56 -21.44
N ALA A 437 9.03 -18.14 -20.30
CA ALA A 437 7.87 -17.73 -19.53
C ALA A 437 7.99 -16.27 -19.03
N ARG A 438 9.16 -15.87 -18.57
CA ARG A 438 9.49 -14.47 -18.24
C ARG A 438 9.34 -13.57 -19.47
N GLY A 439 9.73 -14.06 -20.66
CA GLY A 439 9.58 -13.34 -21.93
C GLY A 439 8.12 -13.02 -22.29
N ALA A 440 7.15 -13.77 -21.78
CA ALA A 440 5.72 -13.48 -21.90
C ALA A 440 5.21 -12.60 -20.75
N ALA A 441 5.64 -12.85 -19.51
CA ALA A 441 5.14 -12.18 -18.32
C ALA A 441 5.56 -10.69 -18.25
N LEU A 442 6.82 -10.37 -18.50
CA LEU A 442 7.31 -9.01 -18.40
C LEU A 442 6.73 -8.04 -19.43
N PRO A 443 6.57 -8.37 -20.73
CA PRO A 443 5.85 -7.50 -21.67
C PRO A 443 4.40 -7.24 -21.28
N ALA A 444 3.70 -8.23 -20.73
CA ALA A 444 2.34 -8.04 -20.24
C ALA A 444 2.30 -7.10 -19.01
N LEU A 445 3.25 -7.23 -18.09
CA LEU A 445 3.41 -6.28 -16.99
C LEU A 445 3.81 -4.89 -17.48
N ALA A 446 4.59 -4.77 -18.56
CA ALA A 446 4.87 -3.51 -19.23
C ALA A 446 3.61 -2.88 -19.84
N ALA A 447 2.72 -3.69 -20.41
CA ALA A 447 1.42 -3.23 -20.89
C ALA A 447 0.56 -2.71 -19.73
N ILE A 448 0.55 -3.38 -18.57
CA ILE A 448 -0.11 -2.89 -17.35
C ILE A 448 0.52 -1.54 -16.90
N ALA A 449 1.85 -1.43 -16.90
CA ALA A 449 2.52 -0.15 -16.61
C ALA A 449 2.12 0.94 -17.60
N ALA A 450 1.97 0.61 -18.88
CA ALA A 450 1.55 1.54 -19.93
C ALA A 450 0.11 2.04 -19.74
N LEU A 451 -0.78 1.29 -19.07
CA LEU A 451 -2.12 1.78 -18.69
C LEU A 451 -2.07 2.98 -17.73
N ALA A 452 -0.96 3.16 -17.02
CA ALA A 452 -0.76 4.38 -16.23
C ALA A 452 -0.56 5.64 -17.11
N LEU A 453 -0.18 5.53 -18.39
CA LEU A 453 0.01 6.67 -19.29
C LEU A 453 -1.31 7.41 -19.59
N PRO A 454 -2.39 6.77 -20.09
CA PRO A 454 -3.66 7.46 -20.29
C PRO A 454 -4.24 7.99 -18.98
N ALA A 455 -4.08 7.26 -17.88
CA ALA A 455 -4.47 7.75 -16.55
C ALA A 455 -3.68 9.02 -16.15
N ALA A 456 -2.37 9.04 -16.34
CA ALA A 456 -1.54 10.22 -16.09
C ALA A 456 -1.89 11.40 -17.02
N LEU A 457 -2.26 11.14 -18.27
CA LEU A 457 -2.74 12.15 -19.21
C LEU A 457 -4.07 12.76 -18.82
N ALA A 458 -4.91 12.08 -18.07
CA ALA A 458 -6.16 12.61 -17.51
C ALA A 458 -5.96 13.50 -16.26
N LEU A 459 -4.75 13.55 -15.70
CA LEU A 459 -4.43 14.43 -14.58
C LEU A 459 -4.42 15.91 -15.00
N PRO A 460 -4.63 16.87 -14.08
CA PRO A 460 -4.68 18.30 -14.38
C PRO A 460 -3.32 18.82 -14.88
N ARG A 461 -3.34 19.75 -15.84
CA ARG A 461 -2.14 20.37 -16.40
C ARG A 461 -1.42 21.30 -15.45
N THR A 462 -2.16 21.96 -14.55
CA THR A 462 -1.63 22.94 -13.60
C THR A 462 -1.87 22.48 -12.16
N ALA A 463 -0.88 22.64 -11.30
CA ALA A 463 -1.11 22.61 -9.85
C ALA A 463 -2.01 23.80 -9.48
N ARG A 464 -3.10 23.58 -8.76
CA ARG A 464 -3.94 24.69 -8.25
C ARG A 464 -3.02 25.53 -7.36
N ARG A 465 -2.71 26.75 -7.78
CA ARG A 465 -2.19 27.76 -6.84
C ARG A 465 -3.29 27.92 -5.80
N GLY A 466 -2.98 27.67 -4.53
CA GLY A 466 -3.90 27.98 -3.44
C GLY A 466 -4.39 29.42 -3.67
N THR A 467 -5.69 29.60 -3.75
CA THR A 467 -6.30 30.93 -3.76
C THR A 467 -5.80 31.62 -2.50
N ARG A 468 -4.87 32.57 -2.66
CA ARG A 468 -4.61 33.53 -1.59
C ARG A 468 -6.00 34.06 -1.18
N PRO A 469 -6.29 34.14 0.12
CA PRO A 469 -7.49 34.85 0.56
C PRO A 469 -7.42 36.23 -0.09
N ASP A 470 -8.51 36.62 -0.76
CA ASP A 470 -8.63 37.92 -1.39
C ASP A 470 -8.46 38.98 -0.28
N PRO A 471 -7.41 39.82 -0.32
CA PRO A 471 -7.23 40.86 0.67
C PRO A 471 -8.32 41.93 0.61
N ALA A 472 -9.25 41.83 -0.34
CA ALA A 472 -10.33 42.78 -0.60
C ALA A 472 -11.71 42.35 -0.10
N ALA A 473 -11.83 41.28 0.71
CA ALA A 473 -13.10 41.00 1.37
C ALA A 473 -13.39 42.13 2.39
N PRO A 474 -14.48 42.91 2.22
CA PRO A 474 -14.77 44.04 3.10
C PRO A 474 -15.00 43.46 4.50
N ARG A 475 -14.21 43.93 5.48
CA ARG A 475 -14.45 43.71 6.88
C ARG A 475 -15.84 44.30 7.19
N SER A 476 -16.87 43.45 7.22
CA SER A 476 -18.20 43.81 7.66
C SER A 476 -18.09 44.39 9.09
N GLY A 477 -18.34 45.69 9.17
CA GLY A 477 -18.16 46.52 10.33
C GLY A 477 -18.88 45.95 11.53
N ARG A 478 -18.11 45.88 12.62
CA ARG A 478 -18.67 45.96 13.95
C ARG A 478 -19.35 47.35 14.08
N ARG A 479 -20.66 47.39 13.83
CA ARG A 479 -21.46 48.48 14.34
C ARG A 479 -21.62 48.28 15.85
N SER A 480 -20.88 49.09 16.57
CA SER A 480 -21.14 49.43 17.98
C SER A 480 -22.60 49.86 18.14
N CYS A 481 -23.39 49.11 18.88
CA CYS A 481 -24.61 49.62 19.50
C CYS A 481 -24.22 50.11 20.90
N VAL A 482 -24.01 51.43 21.00
CA VAL A 482 -23.98 52.17 22.25
C VAL A 482 -25.22 53.06 22.21
N ARG A 483 -25.99 53.07 23.36
CA ARG A 483 -27.09 53.96 23.78
C ARG A 483 -28.49 53.65 23.23
N SER A 484 -29.42 53.28 24.04
CA SER A 484 -30.04 54.05 25.16
C SER A 484 -30.87 53.07 26.00
#